data_fa6dcdc7c4d8cb852e7ba388899db0d4
#
_entry.id   fa6dcdc7c4d8cb852e7ba388899db0d4
#
_cell.length_a   1.000
_cell.length_b   1.000
_cell.length_c   1.000
_cell.angle_alpha   90.00
_cell.angle_beta   90.00
_cell.angle_gamma   90.00
#
_symmetry.space_group_name_H-M   'P 1'
#
loop_
_entity.id
_entity.type
_entity.pdbx_description
1 polymer ?
#
loop_
_entity_poly.entity_id
_entity_poly.type
_entity_poly.pdbx_seq_one_letter_code
_entity_poly.pdbx_strand_id
1 'polypeptide(L)'
;MAGEKNFENRLKDWLESEGIYPLGEPVDRMSAPPCGFYEKRWGGSRYVKSGLPDMRITVKGIALEVELKATDGTPSVLQKRNLAQINCSQGFGFILYPEGFEAFKTIVKGVKQCEFPTAGLKSLIDAHTNTACDMWKG
;
A
#
# COMPACT_ATOMS: atom_id res chain seq x y z
N MET A 1 -19.56 -3.18 -5.47
CA MET A 1 -20.19 -4.45 -5.05
C MET A 1 -19.91 -4.72 -3.58
N ALA A 2 -20.90 -5.26 -2.87
CA ALA A 2 -20.81 -5.47 -1.43
C ALA A 2 -19.64 -6.37 -1.01
N GLY A 3 -19.36 -7.45 -1.77
CA GLY A 3 -18.27 -8.37 -1.46
C GLY A 3 -16.90 -7.73 -1.55
N GLU A 4 -16.69 -6.89 -2.55
CA GLU A 4 -15.42 -6.16 -2.71
C GLU A 4 -15.24 -5.16 -1.58
N LYS A 5 -16.29 -4.43 -1.22
CA LYS A 5 -16.24 -3.44 -0.14
C LYS A 5 -15.99 -4.11 1.21
N ASN A 6 -16.62 -5.24 1.47
CA ASN A 6 -16.38 -6.00 2.69
C ASN A 6 -14.93 -6.47 2.78
N PHE A 7 -14.37 -6.95 1.67
CA PHE A 7 -12.98 -7.36 1.63
C PHE A 7 -12.04 -6.18 1.83
N GLU A 8 -12.32 -5.05 1.19
CA GLU A 8 -11.55 -3.83 1.38
C GLU A 8 -11.48 -3.42 2.85
N ASN A 9 -12.63 -3.46 3.54
CA ASN A 9 -12.69 -3.10 4.96
C ASN A 9 -11.87 -4.07 5.83
N ARG A 10 -11.95 -5.36 5.54
CA ARG A 10 -11.14 -6.37 6.24
C ARG A 10 -9.64 -6.15 6.02
N LEU A 11 -9.27 -5.81 4.79
CA LEU A 11 -7.87 -5.50 4.46
C LEU A 11 -7.38 -4.28 5.24
N LYS A 12 -8.17 -3.21 5.27
CA LYS A 12 -7.82 -1.99 6.01
C LYS A 12 -7.66 -2.27 7.49
N ASP A 13 -8.58 -3.00 8.10
CA ASP A 13 -8.51 -3.35 9.51
C ASP A 13 -7.24 -4.14 9.82
N TRP A 14 -6.91 -5.09 8.97
CA TRP A 14 -5.70 -5.88 9.16
C TRP A 14 -4.43 -5.03 9.01
N LEU A 15 -4.38 -4.15 7.99
CA LEU A 15 -3.24 -3.27 7.78
C LEU A 15 -2.99 -2.41 9.01
N GLU A 16 -4.05 -1.82 9.57
CA GLU A 16 -3.94 -0.97 10.76
C GLU A 16 -3.47 -1.76 11.96
N SER A 17 -3.88 -3.03 12.10
CA SER A 17 -3.38 -3.91 13.16
C SER A 17 -1.89 -4.21 13.01
N GLU A 18 -1.33 -4.05 11.81
CA GLU A 18 0.09 -4.29 11.53
C GLU A 18 0.93 -3.02 11.58
N GLY A 19 0.33 -1.89 11.94
CA GLY A 19 1.03 -0.60 11.98
C GLY A 19 1.09 0.13 10.64
N ILE A 20 0.20 -0.24 9.71
CA ILE A 20 0.08 0.38 8.39
C ILE A 20 -1.22 1.17 8.39
N TYR A 21 -1.11 2.48 8.60
CA TYR A 21 -2.26 3.36 8.81
C TYR A 21 -2.65 4.11 7.55
N PRO A 22 -3.90 4.63 7.47
CA PRO A 22 -4.27 5.49 6.35
C PRO A 22 -3.33 6.69 6.25
N LEU A 23 -2.92 7.06 5.05
CA LEU A 23 -2.12 8.26 4.85
C LEU A 23 -2.91 9.47 5.33
N GLY A 24 -2.29 10.31 6.16
CA GLY A 24 -2.95 11.45 6.78
C GLY A 24 -3.53 11.18 8.17
N GLU A 25 -3.44 9.94 8.67
CA GLU A 25 -3.87 9.63 10.03
C GLU A 25 -3.02 10.41 11.04
N PRO A 26 -3.66 11.12 12.00
CA PRO A 26 -2.89 11.81 13.04
C PRO A 26 -2.07 10.84 13.88
N VAL A 27 -0.84 11.22 14.16
CA VAL A 27 0.11 10.37 14.90
C VAL A 27 -0.42 10.00 16.27
N ASP A 28 -1.14 10.91 16.94
CA ASP A 28 -1.70 10.67 18.27
C ASP A 28 -2.82 9.61 18.27
N ARG A 29 -3.34 9.25 17.11
CA ARG A 29 -4.34 8.18 16.97
C ARG A 29 -3.73 6.82 16.67
N MET A 30 -2.43 6.78 16.45
CA MET A 30 -1.72 5.53 16.16
C MET A 30 -1.36 4.85 17.46
N SER A 31 -1.63 3.54 17.56
CA SER A 31 -1.30 2.76 18.75
C SER A 31 0.19 2.40 18.85
N ALA A 32 0.92 2.55 17.74
CA ALA A 32 2.35 2.24 17.66
C ALA A 32 2.99 3.08 16.56
N PRO A 33 4.32 3.23 16.55
CA PRO A 33 5.01 3.88 15.44
C PRO A 33 4.66 3.19 14.11
N PRO A 34 4.34 3.95 13.05
CA PRO A 34 3.95 3.35 11.79
C PRO A 34 5.12 2.64 11.11
N CYS A 35 4.86 1.48 10.54
CA CYS A 35 5.81 0.82 9.64
C CYS A 35 5.42 1.00 8.18
N GLY A 36 4.29 1.67 7.92
CA GLY A 36 3.81 1.91 6.59
C GLY A 36 2.55 2.75 6.59
N PHE A 37 2.03 2.95 5.43
CA PHE A 37 0.76 3.66 5.24
C PHE A 37 0.06 3.11 4.00
N TYR A 38 -1.25 3.35 3.91
CA TYR A 38 -1.99 3.02 2.70
C TYR A 38 -2.82 4.23 2.25
N GLU A 39 -3.08 4.28 0.97
CA GLU A 39 -3.95 5.28 0.39
C GLU A 39 -4.85 4.62 -0.64
N LYS A 40 -6.12 4.94 -0.57
CA LYS A 40 -7.09 4.45 -1.52
C LYS A 40 -7.26 5.46 -2.64
N ARG A 41 -7.27 4.97 -3.89
CA ARG A 41 -7.60 5.80 -5.04
C ARG A 41 -9.09 5.71 -5.30
N TRP A 42 -9.75 6.85 -5.32
CA TRP A 42 -11.17 6.94 -5.62
C TRP A 42 -11.35 7.03 -7.13
N GLY A 43 -12.03 6.03 -7.73
CA GLY A 43 -12.35 6.06 -9.14
C GLY A 43 -13.51 7.01 -9.45
N GLY A 44 -13.77 7.23 -10.73
CA GLY A 44 -14.95 7.97 -11.19
C GLY A 44 -14.78 9.47 -11.32
N SER A 45 -13.70 10.06 -10.82
CA SER A 45 -13.40 11.47 -11.06
C SER A 45 -12.74 11.66 -12.42
N ARG A 46 -13.13 12.70 -13.16
CA ARG A 46 -12.47 13.04 -14.42
C ARG A 46 -11.01 13.47 -14.24
N TYR A 47 -10.60 13.75 -13.00
CA TYR A 47 -9.24 14.13 -12.66
C TYR A 47 -8.39 12.94 -12.25
N VAL A 48 -8.98 11.76 -12.09
CA VAL A 48 -8.28 10.54 -11.73
C VAL A 48 -8.12 9.67 -12.97
N LYS A 49 -6.89 9.27 -13.26
CA LYS A 49 -6.60 8.41 -14.40
C LYS A 49 -7.28 7.05 -14.22
N SER A 50 -7.95 6.58 -15.28
CA SER A 50 -8.60 5.27 -15.30
C SER A 50 -7.58 4.13 -15.25
N GLY A 51 -8.00 3.01 -14.65
CA GLY A 51 -7.21 1.79 -14.64
C GLY A 51 -6.06 1.77 -13.65
N LEU A 52 -5.95 2.79 -12.78
CA LEU A 52 -4.98 2.75 -11.69
C LEU A 52 -5.40 1.71 -10.66
N PRO A 53 -4.44 1.05 -10.01
CA PRO A 53 -4.76 0.15 -8.89
C PRO A 53 -5.54 0.89 -7.80
N ASP A 54 -6.47 0.19 -7.15
CA ASP A 54 -7.36 0.78 -6.15
C ASP A 54 -6.63 1.36 -4.96
N MET A 55 -5.53 0.75 -4.56
CA MET A 55 -4.87 1.07 -3.32
C MET A 55 -3.36 0.95 -3.47
N ARG A 56 -2.65 1.91 -2.90
CA ARG A 56 -1.21 1.79 -2.69
C ARG A 56 -0.97 1.50 -1.22
N ILE A 57 -0.22 0.45 -0.95
CA ILE A 57 0.17 0.06 0.40
C ILE A 57 1.69 0.16 0.45
N THR A 58 2.20 1.07 1.26
CA THR A 58 3.64 1.27 1.39
C THR A 58 4.09 0.70 2.72
N VAL A 59 5.00 -0.26 2.68
CA VAL A 59 5.51 -0.94 3.86
C VAL A 59 7.02 -0.74 3.91
N LYS A 60 7.50 -0.06 4.94
CA LYS A 60 8.93 0.24 5.10
C LYS A 60 9.55 0.84 3.84
N GLY A 61 8.80 1.70 3.16
CA GLY A 61 9.25 2.38 1.97
C GLY A 61 9.00 1.63 0.66
N ILE A 62 8.54 0.38 0.72
CA ILE A 62 8.24 -0.41 -0.48
C ILE A 62 6.76 -0.24 -0.83
N ALA A 63 6.48 0.23 -2.04
CA ALA A 63 5.12 0.45 -2.50
C ALA A 63 4.56 -0.82 -3.14
N LEU A 64 3.42 -1.28 -2.62
CA LEU A 64 2.65 -2.37 -3.18
C LEU A 64 1.41 -1.77 -3.83
N GLU A 65 1.25 -1.97 -5.12
CA GLU A 65 0.12 -1.45 -5.89
C GLU A 65 -0.93 -2.56 -6.00
N VAL A 66 -2.11 -2.33 -5.44
CA VAL A 66 -3.10 -3.40 -5.26
C VAL A 66 -4.42 -3.04 -5.93
N GLU A 67 -4.86 -3.91 -6.82
CA GLU A 67 -6.20 -3.86 -7.40
C GLU A 67 -7.06 -4.88 -6.67
N LEU A 68 -8.10 -4.40 -5.97
CA LEU A 68 -9.00 -5.27 -5.21
C LEU A 68 -10.12 -5.78 -6.10
N LYS A 69 -10.44 -7.06 -5.98
CA LYS A 69 -11.56 -7.68 -6.69
C LYS A 69 -12.36 -8.57 -5.75
N ALA A 70 -13.67 -8.64 -5.97
CA ALA A 70 -14.49 -9.68 -5.37
C ALA A 70 -14.13 -11.02 -6.03
N THR A 71 -14.54 -12.12 -5.39
CA THR A 71 -14.22 -13.49 -5.84
C THR A 71 -14.52 -13.71 -7.33
N ASP A 72 -15.63 -13.14 -7.83
CA ASP A 72 -16.05 -13.28 -9.22
C ASP A 72 -15.66 -12.09 -10.10
N GLY A 73 -14.89 -11.14 -9.56
CA GLY A 73 -14.49 -9.95 -10.28
C GLY A 73 -13.39 -10.22 -11.30
N THR A 74 -13.39 -9.46 -12.38
CA THR A 74 -12.38 -9.55 -13.43
C THR A 74 -11.76 -8.18 -13.67
N PRO A 75 -10.43 -8.07 -13.70
CA PRO A 75 -9.79 -6.80 -13.99
C PRO A 75 -9.99 -6.40 -15.44
N SER A 76 -10.11 -5.11 -15.71
CA SER A 76 -10.20 -4.58 -17.06
C SER A 76 -8.87 -4.74 -17.79
N VAL A 77 -8.93 -4.60 -19.12
CA VAL A 77 -7.71 -4.62 -19.96
C VAL A 77 -6.74 -3.52 -19.52
N LEU A 78 -7.27 -2.33 -19.21
CA LEU A 78 -6.44 -1.20 -18.79
C LEU A 78 -5.81 -1.45 -17.42
N GLN A 79 -6.55 -2.05 -16.48
CA GLN A 79 -6.01 -2.43 -15.18
C GLN A 79 -4.87 -3.42 -15.33
N LYS A 80 -5.04 -4.44 -16.15
CA LYS A 80 -3.99 -5.43 -16.43
C LYS A 80 -2.75 -4.79 -17.04
N ARG A 81 -2.96 -3.87 -18.00
CA ARG A 81 -1.86 -3.16 -18.66
C ARG A 81 -1.06 -2.32 -17.68
N ASN A 82 -1.74 -1.59 -16.80
CA ASN A 82 -1.07 -0.75 -15.82
C ASN A 82 -0.29 -1.59 -14.80
N LEU A 83 -0.85 -2.70 -14.33
CA LEU A 83 -0.14 -3.60 -13.44
C LEU A 83 1.09 -4.22 -14.11
N ALA A 84 0.97 -4.60 -15.37
CA ALA A 84 2.10 -5.13 -16.13
C ALA A 84 3.23 -4.09 -16.23
N GLN A 85 2.89 -2.84 -16.49
CA GLN A 85 3.88 -1.77 -16.56
C GLN A 85 4.58 -1.58 -15.21
N ILE A 86 3.80 -1.57 -14.11
CA ILE A 86 4.36 -1.46 -12.77
C ILE A 86 5.36 -2.59 -12.51
N ASN A 87 4.98 -3.83 -12.82
CA ASN A 87 5.83 -4.99 -12.56
C ASN A 87 7.07 -5.01 -13.46
N CYS A 88 6.93 -4.60 -14.72
CA CYS A 88 8.08 -4.48 -15.63
C CYS A 88 9.04 -3.36 -15.21
N SER A 89 8.55 -2.38 -14.45
CA SER A 89 9.36 -1.26 -13.95
C SER A 89 9.99 -1.55 -12.58
N GLN A 90 10.10 -2.82 -12.20
CA GLN A 90 10.63 -3.26 -10.91
C GLN A 90 9.72 -2.92 -9.72
N GLY A 91 8.45 -2.60 -9.99
CA GLY A 91 7.46 -2.38 -8.96
C GLY A 91 6.74 -3.68 -8.56
N PHE A 92 5.77 -3.56 -7.66
CA PHE A 92 5.03 -4.71 -7.14
C PHE A 92 3.54 -4.45 -7.30
N GLY A 93 2.94 -4.98 -8.36
CA GLY A 93 1.53 -4.84 -8.65
C GLY A 93 0.80 -6.16 -8.49
N PHE A 94 -0.37 -6.12 -7.85
CA PHE A 94 -1.16 -7.29 -7.52
C PHE A 94 -2.61 -7.09 -7.87
N ILE A 95 -3.25 -8.18 -8.32
CA ILE A 95 -4.70 -8.28 -8.28
C ILE A 95 -5.01 -9.13 -7.06
N LEU A 96 -5.72 -8.56 -6.08
CA LEU A 96 -5.95 -9.22 -4.81
C LEU A 96 -7.42 -9.60 -4.67
N TYR A 97 -7.66 -10.90 -4.64
CA TYR A 97 -8.96 -11.50 -4.37
C TYR A 97 -9.02 -11.90 -2.90
N PRO A 98 -10.24 -12.06 -2.33
CA PRO A 98 -10.36 -12.54 -0.94
C PRO A 98 -9.60 -13.84 -0.69
N GLU A 99 -9.56 -14.75 -1.67
CA GLU A 99 -8.86 -16.03 -1.55
C GLU A 99 -7.34 -15.87 -1.42
N GLY A 100 -6.82 -14.73 -1.85
CA GLY A 100 -5.37 -14.44 -1.76
C GLY A 100 -4.98 -13.67 -0.50
N PHE A 101 -5.91 -13.39 0.40
CA PHE A 101 -5.66 -12.53 1.55
C PHE A 101 -4.56 -13.08 2.46
N GLU A 102 -4.61 -14.36 2.78
CA GLU A 102 -3.60 -14.97 3.67
C GLU A 102 -2.20 -14.94 3.03
N ALA A 103 -2.11 -15.21 1.73
CA ALA A 103 -0.85 -15.11 1.00
C ALA A 103 -0.33 -13.66 1.01
N PHE A 104 -1.22 -12.69 0.83
CA PHE A 104 -0.86 -11.28 0.86
C PHE A 104 -0.34 -10.86 2.24
N LYS A 105 -0.98 -11.33 3.31
CA LYS A 105 -0.50 -11.09 4.67
C LYS A 105 0.92 -11.58 4.85
N THR A 106 1.23 -12.77 4.33
CA THR A 106 2.58 -13.33 4.39
C THR A 106 3.58 -12.43 3.66
N ILE A 107 3.21 -11.92 2.48
CA ILE A 107 4.05 -10.99 1.72
C ILE A 107 4.34 -9.73 2.54
N VAL A 108 3.30 -9.10 3.11
CA VAL A 108 3.45 -7.88 3.90
C VAL A 108 4.35 -8.13 5.12
N LYS A 109 4.14 -9.22 5.84
CA LYS A 109 4.96 -9.59 7.00
C LYS A 109 6.42 -9.80 6.59
N GLY A 110 6.65 -10.42 5.44
CA GLY A 110 8.00 -10.60 4.90
C GLY A 110 8.67 -9.28 4.59
N VAL A 111 7.93 -8.34 4.00
CA VAL A 111 8.46 -7.01 3.71
C VAL A 111 8.80 -6.26 5.00
N LYS A 112 7.96 -6.38 6.03
CA LYS A 112 8.23 -5.77 7.34
C LYS A 112 9.52 -6.26 7.97
N GLN A 113 9.89 -7.52 7.73
CA GLN A 113 11.09 -8.13 8.31
C GLN A 113 12.34 -7.92 7.48
N CYS A 114 12.20 -7.50 6.22
CA CYS A 114 13.35 -7.26 5.36
C CYS A 114 14.08 -5.98 5.77
N GLU A 115 15.41 -6.04 5.73
CA GLU A 115 16.23 -4.86 5.85
C GLU A 115 16.60 -4.39 4.45
N PHE A 116 16.16 -3.19 4.09
CA PHE A 116 16.48 -2.60 2.80
C PHE A 116 17.61 -1.60 2.97
N PRO A 117 18.53 -1.49 2.00
CA PRO A 117 19.66 -0.57 2.09
C PRO A 117 19.23 0.88 1.83
N THR A 118 18.29 1.38 2.63
CA THR A 118 17.75 2.73 2.47
C THR A 118 18.43 3.76 3.36
N ALA A 119 19.26 3.32 4.32
CA ALA A 119 19.89 4.23 5.28
C ALA A 119 20.72 5.31 4.58
N GLY A 120 21.53 4.92 3.59
CA GLY A 120 22.34 5.86 2.84
C GLY A 120 21.51 6.86 2.05
N LEU A 121 20.41 6.40 1.43
CA LEU A 121 19.49 7.27 0.70
C LEU A 121 18.78 8.24 1.65
N LYS A 122 18.33 7.76 2.80
CA LYS A 122 17.70 8.62 3.81
C LYS A 122 18.66 9.69 4.31
N SER A 123 19.92 9.33 4.59
CA SER A 123 20.92 10.29 4.98
C SER A 123 21.14 11.36 3.91
N LEU A 124 21.17 10.96 2.66
CA LEU A 124 21.32 11.89 1.53
C LEU A 124 20.13 12.84 1.44
N ILE A 125 18.91 12.31 1.58
CA ILE A 125 17.68 13.11 1.54
C ILE A 125 17.69 14.09 2.71
N ASP A 126 17.98 13.62 3.93
CA ASP A 126 17.97 14.46 5.13
C ASP A 126 19.00 15.58 5.04
N ALA A 127 20.15 15.32 4.40
CA ALA A 127 21.17 16.34 4.19
C ALA A 127 20.73 17.47 3.26
N HIS A 128 19.73 17.22 2.41
CA HIS A 128 19.30 18.16 1.40
C HIS A 128 17.86 18.67 1.57
N THR A 129 17.18 18.22 2.60
CA THR A 129 15.79 18.60 2.89
C THR A 129 15.63 18.87 4.39
N ASN A 130 14.64 19.68 4.73
CA ASN A 130 14.31 19.94 6.14
C ASN A 130 13.21 18.98 6.65
N THR A 131 13.08 17.85 6.03
CA THR A 131 12.09 16.86 6.45
C THR A 131 12.70 15.99 7.54
N ALA A 132 12.29 16.22 8.76
CA ALA A 132 12.69 15.37 9.88
C ALA A 132 11.52 14.51 10.31
N CYS A 133 11.71 13.20 10.30
CA CYS A 133 10.77 12.27 10.91
C CYS A 133 11.20 11.98 12.35
N ASP A 134 11.33 13.03 13.14
CA ASP A 134 11.85 12.88 14.51
C ASP A 134 10.78 12.52 15.53
N MET A 135 9.52 12.53 15.14
CA MET A 135 8.42 12.32 16.08
C MET A 135 8.40 10.93 16.71
N TRP A 136 9.13 9.97 16.12
CA TRP A 136 9.23 8.61 16.64
C TRP A 136 10.60 8.27 17.23
N LYS A 137 11.48 9.23 17.34
CA LYS A 137 12.75 9.02 18.05
C LYS A 137 12.47 9.07 19.55
N GLY A 138 12.53 7.92 20.14
CA GLY A 138 12.28 7.74 21.56
C GLY A 138 13.36 8.29 22.43
#